data_e9b0258ff7f5514e0b67ca5d7e95b192
#
_entry.id   e9b0258ff7f5514e0b67ca5d7e95b192
#
_cell.length_a   1.000
_cell.length_b   1.000
_cell.length_c   1.000
_cell.angle_alpha   90.00
_cell.angle_beta   90.00
_cell.angle_gamma   90.00
#
_symmetry.space_group_name_H-M   'P 1'
#
loop_
_entity.id
_entity.type
_entity.pdbx_description
1 polymer ?
#
loop_
_entity_poly.entity_id
_entity_poly.type
_entity_poly.pdbx_seq_one_letter_code
_entity_poly.pdbx_strand_id
1 'polypeptide(L)'
;QLASMMGLPPGTEYELEVPQRTSTLPVVNLNTERMEEQALLYRAELRSIDYQKRINAKEARAVFLELFPNLKLSLGGYYSSNSFFLYQNWLGYASQVSWNLVSAFRMPAKLKAVEAHRQVLDAQSTALTLTILTEVHVGALQFAHASQEYFTAKSYHETQLAITDHTKNLWLTKSTNDLTFIRERVNDVLAEVRMDSAQSGVESAYATLMASLGEDA
;
A
#
# COMPACT_ATOMS: atom_id res chain seq x y z
N GLN A 1 14.36 12.28 3.38
CA GLN A 1 13.24 11.38 3.05
C GLN A 1 12.53 11.81 1.76
N LEU A 2 12.09 13.09 1.62
CA LEU A 2 11.36 13.56 0.43
C LEU A 2 12.18 13.39 -0.87
N ALA A 3 13.46 13.80 -0.88
CA ALA A 3 14.35 13.60 -2.03
C ALA A 3 14.47 12.11 -2.43
N SER A 4 14.56 11.22 -1.44
CA SER A 4 14.59 9.78 -1.67
C SER A 4 13.30 9.24 -2.29
N MET A 5 12.13 9.76 -1.88
CA MET A 5 10.83 9.38 -2.48
C MET A 5 10.69 9.89 -3.92
N MET A 6 11.31 11.01 -4.25
CA MET A 6 11.37 11.56 -5.61
C MET A 6 12.46 10.91 -6.49
N GLY A 7 13.22 9.95 -5.97
CA GLY A 7 14.32 9.31 -6.69
C GLY A 7 15.54 10.22 -6.90
N LEU A 8 15.67 11.31 -6.16
CA LEU A 8 16.79 12.23 -6.25
C LEU A 8 17.97 11.75 -5.40
N PRO A 9 19.23 11.97 -5.85
CA PRO A 9 20.40 11.68 -5.04
C PRO A 9 20.40 12.47 -3.72
N PRO A 10 20.95 11.91 -2.63
CA PRO A 10 21.09 12.62 -1.37
C PRO A 10 21.91 13.91 -1.55
N GLY A 11 21.41 15.03 -1.02
CA GLY A 11 22.07 16.34 -1.13
C GLY A 11 21.72 17.15 -2.38
N THR A 12 20.81 16.66 -3.24
CA THR A 12 20.29 17.46 -4.35
C THR A 12 19.46 18.62 -3.80
N GLU A 13 19.80 19.84 -4.22
CA GLU A 13 18.98 21.02 -3.94
C GLU A 13 17.69 20.97 -4.77
N TYR A 14 16.57 21.15 -4.14
CA TYR A 14 15.26 21.25 -4.78
C TYR A 14 14.43 22.33 -4.09
N GLU A 15 13.60 23.00 -4.84
CA GLU A 15 12.68 24.00 -4.33
C GLU A 15 11.29 23.42 -4.25
N LEU A 16 10.62 23.62 -3.13
CA LEU A 16 9.25 23.19 -2.94
C LEU A 16 8.31 24.31 -3.37
N GLU A 17 7.51 24.05 -4.37
CA GLU A 17 6.38 24.92 -4.70
C GLU A 17 5.29 24.74 -3.63
N VAL A 18 4.98 25.81 -2.91
CA VAL A 18 3.91 25.80 -1.91
C VAL A 18 2.58 25.80 -2.65
N PRO A 19 1.75 24.75 -2.55
CA PRO A 19 0.45 24.72 -3.22
C PRO A 19 -0.44 25.85 -2.67
N GLN A 20 -1.28 26.39 -3.58
CA GLN A 20 -2.29 27.36 -3.14
C GLN A 20 -3.21 26.67 -2.11
N ARG A 21 -3.45 27.35 -0.99
CA ARG A 21 -4.34 26.83 0.06
C ARG A 21 -5.72 26.52 -0.53
N THR A 22 -6.02 25.24 -0.66
CA THR A 22 -7.36 24.78 -1.04
C THR A 22 -8.23 24.83 0.21
N SER A 23 -9.19 25.73 0.23
CA SER A 23 -10.08 25.90 1.39
C SER A 23 -11.15 24.81 1.52
N THR A 24 -11.18 23.86 0.59
CA THR A 24 -12.19 22.79 0.55
C THR A 24 -11.58 21.47 1.00
N LEU A 25 -12.08 20.97 2.13
CA LEU A 25 -11.75 19.60 2.57
C LEU A 25 -12.33 18.57 1.61
N PRO A 26 -11.65 17.41 1.45
CA PRO A 26 -12.22 16.29 0.73
C PRO A 26 -13.51 15.83 1.41
N VAL A 27 -14.58 15.65 0.60
CA VAL A 27 -15.87 15.18 1.10
C VAL A 27 -15.96 13.67 0.82
N VAL A 28 -16.00 12.88 1.88
CA VAL A 28 -16.15 11.42 1.78
C VAL A 28 -17.51 11.01 2.32
N ASN A 29 -18.22 10.20 1.55
CA ASN A 29 -19.43 9.55 2.07
C ASN A 29 -19.03 8.33 2.90
N LEU A 30 -19.05 8.46 4.23
CA LEU A 30 -18.66 7.44 5.19
C LEU A 30 -19.73 6.31 5.30
N ASN A 31 -20.13 5.74 4.17
CA ASN A 31 -20.95 4.53 4.18
C ASN A 31 -20.06 3.31 4.33
N THR A 32 -19.98 2.79 5.54
CA THR A 32 -19.08 1.70 5.92
C THR A 32 -19.28 0.45 5.09
N GLU A 33 -20.52 0.06 4.78
CA GLU A 33 -20.84 -1.15 3.99
C GLU A 33 -20.25 -1.05 2.57
N ARG A 34 -20.38 0.11 1.92
CA ARG A 34 -19.81 0.34 0.58
C ARG A 34 -18.28 0.36 0.60
N MET A 35 -17.71 0.94 1.65
CA MET A 35 -16.26 1.02 1.82
C MET A 35 -15.65 -0.38 2.04
N GLU A 36 -16.32 -1.23 2.83
CA GLU A 36 -15.95 -2.63 3.02
C GLU A 36 -15.99 -3.41 1.70
N GLU A 37 -17.12 -3.31 0.98
CA GLU A 37 -17.27 -3.97 -0.33
C GLU A 37 -16.19 -3.54 -1.31
N GLN A 38 -15.91 -2.25 -1.38
CA GLN A 38 -14.88 -1.69 -2.24
C GLN A 38 -13.49 -2.22 -1.87
N ALA A 39 -13.11 -2.20 -0.60
CA ALA A 39 -11.84 -2.72 -0.14
C ALA A 39 -11.67 -4.21 -0.45
N LEU A 40 -12.71 -5.01 -0.25
CA LEU A 40 -12.67 -6.45 -0.56
C LEU A 40 -12.53 -6.73 -2.06
N LEU A 41 -13.01 -5.84 -2.94
CA LEU A 41 -12.89 -6.00 -4.39
C LEU A 41 -11.56 -5.50 -4.94
N TYR A 42 -11.01 -4.42 -4.40
CA TYR A 42 -9.88 -3.72 -5.02
C TYR A 42 -8.53 -3.97 -4.34
N ARG A 43 -8.49 -4.40 -3.09
CA ARG A 43 -7.22 -4.63 -2.38
C ARG A 43 -6.39 -5.73 -3.04
N ALA A 44 -5.17 -5.35 -3.42
CA ALA A 44 -4.22 -6.23 -4.12
C ALA A 44 -3.79 -7.45 -3.29
N GLU A 45 -3.77 -7.32 -1.95
CA GLU A 45 -3.38 -8.37 -1.03
C GLU A 45 -4.36 -9.55 -1.08
N LEU A 46 -5.69 -9.28 -1.19
CA LEU A 46 -6.69 -10.34 -1.33
C LEU A 46 -6.59 -11.07 -2.66
N ARG A 47 -6.26 -10.34 -3.73
CA ARG A 47 -5.97 -10.96 -5.03
C ARG A 47 -4.73 -11.85 -4.97
N SER A 48 -3.68 -11.40 -4.27
CA SER A 48 -2.45 -12.16 -4.08
C SER A 48 -2.70 -13.50 -3.40
N ILE A 49 -3.46 -13.51 -2.29
CA ILE A 49 -3.78 -14.75 -1.58
C ILE A 49 -4.67 -15.68 -2.40
N ASP A 50 -5.59 -15.15 -3.21
CA ASP A 50 -6.40 -15.95 -4.14
C ASP A 50 -5.53 -16.62 -5.20
N TYR A 51 -4.55 -15.91 -5.77
CA TYR A 51 -3.57 -16.52 -6.67
C TYR A 51 -2.75 -17.62 -6.00
N GLN A 52 -2.32 -17.42 -4.75
CA GLN A 52 -1.58 -18.43 -3.99
C GLN A 52 -2.44 -19.70 -3.77
N LYS A 53 -3.73 -19.56 -3.47
CA LYS A 53 -4.67 -20.69 -3.38
C LYS A 53 -4.79 -21.44 -4.71
N ARG A 54 -4.85 -20.71 -5.83
CA ARG A 54 -4.88 -21.31 -7.17
C ARG A 54 -3.58 -22.04 -7.51
N ILE A 55 -2.42 -21.47 -7.13
CA ILE A 55 -1.12 -22.10 -7.27
C ILE A 55 -1.10 -23.40 -6.48
N ASN A 56 -1.46 -23.40 -5.22
CA ASN A 56 -1.52 -24.59 -4.36
C ASN A 56 -2.42 -25.68 -4.95
N ALA A 57 -3.57 -25.31 -5.51
CA ALA A 57 -4.44 -26.26 -6.22
C ALA A 57 -3.77 -26.88 -7.48
N LYS A 58 -2.90 -26.13 -8.16
CA LYS A 58 -2.10 -26.66 -9.30
C LYS A 58 -0.95 -27.54 -8.82
N GLU A 59 -0.34 -27.22 -7.68
CA GLU A 59 0.69 -28.05 -7.05
C GLU A 59 0.16 -29.43 -6.68
N ALA A 60 -1.08 -29.51 -6.14
CA ALA A 60 -1.73 -30.78 -5.89
C ALA A 60 -1.81 -31.66 -7.15
N ARG A 61 -2.15 -31.06 -8.30
CA ARG A 61 -2.15 -31.77 -9.61
C ARG A 61 -0.75 -32.16 -10.07
N ALA A 62 0.24 -31.27 -9.86
CA ALA A 62 1.62 -31.54 -10.21
C ALA A 62 2.18 -32.74 -9.42
N VAL A 63 1.89 -32.82 -8.12
CA VAL A 63 2.24 -33.98 -7.28
C VAL A 63 1.62 -35.26 -7.82
N PHE A 64 0.37 -35.22 -8.28
CA PHE A 64 -0.27 -36.39 -8.90
C PHE A 64 0.41 -36.78 -10.24
N LEU A 65 0.79 -35.81 -11.08
CA LEU A 65 1.47 -36.07 -12.35
C LEU A 65 2.88 -36.64 -12.18
N GLU A 66 3.53 -36.41 -11.03
CA GLU A 66 4.83 -37.05 -10.72
C GLU A 66 4.79 -38.60 -10.66
N LEU A 67 3.59 -39.18 -10.59
CA LEU A 67 3.42 -40.65 -10.67
C LEU A 67 3.65 -41.22 -12.07
N PHE A 68 3.51 -40.39 -13.09
CA PHE A 68 3.64 -40.81 -14.47
C PHE A 68 5.10 -40.76 -14.92
N PRO A 69 5.50 -41.64 -15.85
CA PRO A 69 6.83 -41.60 -16.44
C PRO A 69 7.05 -40.25 -17.15
N ASN A 70 8.24 -39.70 -16.94
CA ASN A 70 8.67 -38.47 -17.62
C ASN A 70 9.22 -38.84 -19.00
N LEU A 71 8.67 -38.26 -20.06
CA LEU A 71 9.15 -38.35 -21.43
C LEU A 71 9.90 -37.06 -21.79
N LYS A 72 11.21 -37.17 -22.04
CA LYS A 72 12.03 -36.05 -22.50
C LYS A 72 12.41 -36.30 -23.96
N LEU A 73 12.01 -35.40 -24.84
CA LEU A 73 12.43 -35.31 -26.21
C LEU A 73 13.46 -34.20 -26.36
N SER A 74 14.59 -34.50 -27.02
CA SER A 74 15.61 -33.50 -27.31
C SER A 74 15.96 -33.54 -28.79
N LEU A 75 16.05 -32.36 -29.39
CA LEU A 75 16.51 -32.15 -30.75
C LEU A 75 17.63 -31.10 -30.68
N GLY A 76 18.76 -31.37 -31.26
CA GLY A 76 19.90 -30.47 -31.25
C GLY A 76 20.67 -30.48 -32.53
N GLY A 77 21.07 -29.34 -33.04
CA GLY A 77 22.04 -29.19 -34.07
C GLY A 77 23.45 -29.06 -33.46
N TYR A 78 24.38 -29.83 -33.97
CA TYR A 78 25.75 -29.86 -33.50
C TYR A 78 26.70 -29.50 -34.65
N TYR A 79 27.72 -28.72 -34.30
CA TYR A 79 28.82 -28.37 -35.19
C TYR A 79 30.14 -28.68 -34.51
N SER A 80 31.06 -29.30 -35.26
CA SER A 80 32.42 -29.54 -34.81
C SER A 80 33.41 -29.01 -35.85
N SER A 81 34.36 -28.20 -35.40
CA SER A 81 35.46 -27.71 -36.23
C SER A 81 36.59 -28.75 -36.43
N ASN A 82 36.43 -29.96 -35.86
CA ASN A 82 37.45 -30.99 -35.95
C ASN A 82 37.42 -31.65 -37.34
N SER A 83 38.53 -31.54 -38.08
CA SER A 83 38.69 -32.07 -39.43
C SER A 83 38.74 -33.61 -39.56
N PHE A 84 38.82 -34.32 -38.44
CA PHE A 84 38.74 -35.80 -38.40
C PHE A 84 37.31 -36.33 -38.50
N PHE A 85 36.28 -35.48 -38.36
CA PHE A 85 34.91 -35.91 -38.57
C PHE A 85 34.53 -35.89 -40.06
N LEU A 86 33.87 -36.94 -40.52
CA LEU A 86 33.38 -37.04 -41.88
C LEU A 86 32.34 -35.99 -42.23
N TYR A 87 31.52 -35.58 -41.22
CA TYR A 87 30.55 -34.51 -41.31
C TYR A 87 30.79 -33.56 -40.14
N GLN A 88 30.98 -32.29 -40.43
CA GLN A 88 31.16 -31.23 -39.40
C GLN A 88 29.85 -30.76 -38.79
N ASN A 89 28.75 -31.00 -39.48
CA ASN A 89 27.40 -30.64 -39.05
C ASN A 89 26.54 -31.88 -38.94
N TRP A 90 25.85 -32.09 -37.82
CA TRP A 90 24.86 -33.14 -37.71
C TRP A 90 23.68 -32.74 -36.85
N LEU A 91 22.52 -33.30 -37.11
CA LEU A 91 21.31 -33.20 -36.34
C LEU A 91 21.19 -34.41 -35.45
N GLY A 92 21.10 -34.16 -34.13
CA GLY A 92 20.87 -35.23 -33.16
C GLY A 92 19.45 -35.15 -32.62
N TYR A 93 18.80 -36.28 -32.54
CA TYR A 93 17.57 -36.42 -31.80
C TYR A 93 17.70 -37.52 -30.76
N ALA A 94 17.09 -37.30 -29.57
CA ALA A 94 17.05 -38.31 -28.54
C ALA A 94 15.68 -38.29 -27.83
N SER A 95 15.20 -39.47 -27.48
CA SER A 95 14.04 -39.63 -26.61
C SER A 95 14.46 -40.42 -25.37
N GLN A 96 14.09 -39.92 -24.21
CA GLN A 96 14.39 -40.54 -22.93
C GLN A 96 13.10 -40.69 -22.13
N VAL A 97 12.79 -41.88 -21.65
CA VAL A 97 11.74 -42.17 -20.69
C VAL A 97 12.38 -42.46 -19.34
N SER A 98 11.99 -41.71 -18.32
CA SER A 98 12.43 -41.94 -16.94
C SER A 98 11.23 -42.04 -16.00
N TRP A 99 11.25 -43.03 -15.14
CA TRP A 99 10.19 -43.26 -14.17
C TRP A 99 10.74 -43.45 -12.77
N ASN A 100 10.28 -42.59 -11.84
CA ASN A 100 10.69 -42.65 -10.46
C ASN A 100 9.63 -43.39 -9.62
N LEU A 101 9.77 -44.69 -9.48
CA LEU A 101 8.84 -45.55 -8.73
C LEU A 101 8.79 -45.19 -7.24
N VAL A 102 9.84 -44.60 -6.66
CA VAL A 102 9.88 -44.16 -5.26
C VAL A 102 8.92 -43.00 -5.00
N SER A 103 8.59 -42.22 -6.02
CA SER A 103 7.60 -41.15 -5.93
C SER A 103 6.23 -41.65 -5.50
N ALA A 104 5.84 -42.87 -5.90
CA ALA A 104 4.55 -43.44 -5.49
C ALA A 104 4.43 -43.62 -3.98
N PHE A 105 5.52 -44.04 -3.32
CA PHE A 105 5.51 -44.19 -1.85
C PHE A 105 5.52 -42.83 -1.10
N ARG A 106 6.07 -41.77 -1.71
CA ARG A 106 6.13 -40.41 -1.11
C ARG A 106 4.88 -39.59 -1.39
N MET A 107 4.07 -39.97 -2.36
CA MET A 107 2.89 -39.22 -2.80
C MET A 107 1.90 -38.89 -1.65
N PRO A 108 1.52 -39.86 -0.76
CA PRO A 108 0.57 -39.54 0.31
C PRO A 108 1.08 -38.44 1.27
N ALA A 109 2.40 -38.44 1.53
CA ALA A 109 3.04 -37.43 2.37
C ALA A 109 3.05 -36.05 1.68
N LYS A 110 3.36 -36.02 0.37
CA LYS A 110 3.32 -34.78 -0.44
C LYS A 110 1.91 -34.21 -0.53
N LEU A 111 0.89 -35.03 -0.77
CA LEU A 111 -0.50 -34.57 -0.82
C LEU A 111 -0.97 -34.02 0.54
N LYS A 112 -0.58 -34.66 1.65
CA LYS A 112 -0.86 -34.13 3.00
C LYS A 112 -0.17 -32.77 3.23
N ALA A 113 1.06 -32.59 2.74
CA ALA A 113 1.77 -31.32 2.84
C ALA A 113 1.07 -30.20 2.04
N VAL A 114 0.62 -30.49 0.81
CA VAL A 114 -0.13 -29.54 -0.02
C VAL A 114 -1.48 -29.20 0.62
N GLU A 115 -2.16 -30.18 1.21
CA GLU A 115 -3.42 -29.97 1.92
C GLU A 115 -3.21 -29.12 3.20
N ALA A 116 -2.15 -29.38 3.97
CA ALA A 116 -1.81 -28.56 5.12
C ALA A 116 -1.49 -27.11 4.71
N HIS A 117 -0.78 -26.93 3.59
CA HIS A 117 -0.51 -25.61 3.04
C HIS A 117 -1.80 -24.90 2.61
N ARG A 118 -2.77 -25.60 2.03
CA ARG A 118 -4.10 -25.06 1.72
C ARG A 118 -4.79 -24.52 2.96
N GLN A 119 -4.76 -25.25 4.09
CA GLN A 119 -5.36 -24.81 5.35
C GLN A 119 -4.69 -23.54 5.89
N VAL A 120 -3.36 -23.42 5.75
CA VAL A 120 -2.62 -22.20 6.11
C VAL A 120 -3.08 -21.03 5.25
N LEU A 121 -3.19 -21.21 3.92
CA LEU A 121 -3.65 -20.16 3.02
C LEU A 121 -5.09 -19.73 3.30
N ASP A 122 -5.98 -20.66 3.69
CA ASP A 122 -7.35 -20.36 4.07
C ASP A 122 -7.41 -19.54 5.36
N ALA A 123 -6.62 -19.91 6.36
CA ALA A 123 -6.50 -19.14 7.61
C ALA A 123 -5.90 -17.74 7.37
N GLN A 124 -4.85 -17.64 6.55
CA GLN A 124 -4.25 -16.35 6.16
C GLN A 124 -5.24 -15.46 5.41
N SER A 125 -6.04 -16.03 4.49
CA SER A 125 -7.09 -15.29 3.78
C SER A 125 -8.11 -14.70 4.73
N THR A 126 -8.57 -15.48 5.72
CA THR A 126 -9.53 -15.01 6.72
C THR A 126 -8.93 -13.89 7.59
N ALA A 127 -7.72 -14.09 8.08
CA ALA A 127 -7.02 -13.09 8.89
C ALA A 127 -6.80 -11.79 8.11
N LEU A 128 -6.38 -11.89 6.84
CA LEU A 128 -6.16 -10.73 5.96
C LEU A 128 -7.47 -9.97 5.70
N THR A 129 -8.57 -10.68 5.45
CA THR A 129 -9.89 -10.07 5.28
C THR A 129 -10.29 -9.27 6.52
N LEU A 130 -10.14 -9.85 7.71
CA LEU A 130 -10.45 -9.15 8.96
C LEU A 130 -9.55 -7.93 9.18
N THR A 131 -8.26 -8.04 8.84
CA THR A 131 -7.32 -6.92 8.93
C THR A 131 -7.76 -5.77 8.02
N ILE A 132 -8.07 -6.05 6.76
CA ILE A 132 -8.52 -5.04 5.78
C ILE A 132 -9.82 -4.36 6.25
N LEU A 133 -10.80 -5.12 6.71
CA LEU A 133 -12.03 -4.54 7.25
C LEU A 133 -11.74 -3.62 8.45
N THR A 134 -10.84 -4.04 9.34
CA THR A 134 -10.42 -3.22 10.48
C THR A 134 -9.72 -1.93 10.03
N GLU A 135 -8.81 -2.02 9.03
CA GLU A 135 -8.13 -0.85 8.46
C GLU A 135 -9.11 0.15 7.88
N VAL A 136 -10.13 -0.30 7.16
CA VAL A 136 -11.19 0.57 6.61
C VAL A 136 -11.94 1.30 7.72
N HIS A 137 -12.37 0.57 8.76
CA HIS A 137 -13.07 1.20 9.90
C HIS A 137 -12.19 2.20 10.64
N VAL A 138 -10.95 1.83 10.91
CA VAL A 138 -10.00 2.73 11.59
C VAL A 138 -9.70 3.96 10.72
N GLY A 139 -9.48 3.78 9.42
CA GLY A 139 -9.27 4.87 8.47
C GLY A 139 -10.45 5.84 8.41
N ALA A 140 -11.68 5.33 8.37
CA ALA A 140 -12.89 6.14 8.38
C ALA A 140 -13.05 6.96 9.68
N LEU A 141 -12.77 6.34 10.83
CA LEU A 141 -12.80 7.02 12.12
C LEU A 141 -11.70 8.07 12.24
N GLN A 142 -10.49 7.78 11.76
CA GLN A 142 -9.38 8.72 11.75
C GLN A 142 -9.69 9.95 10.88
N PHE A 143 -10.27 9.73 9.69
CA PHE A 143 -10.68 10.83 8.82
C PHE A 143 -11.77 11.70 9.46
N ALA A 144 -12.79 11.09 10.08
CA ALA A 144 -13.84 11.81 10.78
C ALA A 144 -13.26 12.64 11.95
N HIS A 145 -12.34 12.06 12.72
CA HIS A 145 -11.70 12.74 13.85
C HIS A 145 -10.80 13.89 13.39
N ALA A 146 -9.95 13.68 12.37
CA ALA A 146 -9.10 14.71 11.81
C ALA A 146 -9.94 15.88 11.26
N SER A 147 -11.06 15.60 10.60
CA SER A 147 -12.00 16.62 10.13
C SER A 147 -12.57 17.45 11.27
N GLN A 148 -12.97 16.80 12.36
CA GLN A 148 -13.47 17.47 13.58
C GLN A 148 -12.38 18.36 14.21
N GLU A 149 -11.15 17.87 14.28
CA GLU A 149 -10.00 18.61 14.79
C GLU A 149 -9.73 19.86 13.96
N TYR A 150 -9.76 19.75 12.63
CA TYR A 150 -9.61 20.89 11.74
C TYR A 150 -10.68 21.97 11.98
N PHE A 151 -11.96 21.59 12.07
CA PHE A 151 -13.03 22.56 12.33
C PHE A 151 -12.85 23.26 13.70
N THR A 152 -12.37 22.54 14.70
CA THR A 152 -12.06 23.09 16.01
C THR A 152 -10.89 24.06 15.94
N ALA A 153 -9.80 23.69 15.27
CA ALA A 153 -8.62 24.53 15.07
C ALA A 153 -8.94 25.80 14.27
N LYS A 154 -9.79 25.65 13.23
CA LYS A 154 -10.28 26.80 12.43
C LYS A 154 -11.08 27.79 13.28
N SER A 155 -12.04 27.31 14.06
CA SER A 155 -12.83 28.15 14.95
C SER A 155 -11.96 28.86 16.01
N TYR A 156 -10.95 28.14 16.53
CA TYR A 156 -9.97 28.73 17.44
C TYR A 156 -9.16 29.85 16.77
N HIS A 157 -8.66 29.63 15.55
CA HIS A 157 -7.91 30.67 14.81
C HIS A 157 -8.79 31.88 14.49
N GLU A 158 -10.04 31.70 14.04
CA GLU A 158 -10.98 32.79 13.79
C GLU A 158 -11.23 33.65 15.06
N THR A 159 -11.36 32.98 16.21
CA THR A 159 -11.53 33.66 17.51
C THR A 159 -10.26 34.43 17.90
N GLN A 160 -9.08 33.78 17.73
CA GLN A 160 -7.79 34.41 18.06
C GLN A 160 -7.51 35.62 17.17
N LEU A 161 -7.86 35.55 15.89
CA LEU A 161 -7.75 36.68 14.95
C LEU A 161 -8.59 37.88 15.43
N ALA A 162 -9.84 37.63 15.85
CA ALA A 162 -10.71 38.68 16.38
C ALA A 162 -10.13 39.30 17.66
N ILE A 163 -9.54 38.50 18.56
CA ILE A 163 -8.85 39.00 19.77
C ILE A 163 -7.65 39.85 19.38
N THR A 164 -6.85 39.43 18.44
CA THR A 164 -5.66 40.14 17.97
C THR A 164 -6.03 41.46 17.33
N ASP A 165 -7.08 41.50 16.50
CA ASP A 165 -7.58 42.74 15.91
C ASP A 165 -8.13 43.70 16.95
N HIS A 166 -8.87 43.22 17.96
CA HIS A 166 -9.33 44.03 19.07
C HIS A 166 -8.15 44.61 19.86
N THR A 167 -7.17 43.81 20.22
CA THR A 167 -5.96 44.23 20.94
C THR A 167 -5.14 45.23 20.13
N LYS A 168 -5.05 45.10 18.81
CA LYS A 168 -4.43 46.06 17.90
C LYS A 168 -5.11 47.44 18.00
N ASN A 169 -6.43 47.49 18.01
CA ASN A 169 -7.18 48.72 18.15
C ASN A 169 -6.94 49.38 19.50
N LEU A 170 -6.89 48.61 20.60
CA LEU A 170 -6.53 49.12 21.93
C LEU A 170 -5.08 49.61 21.96
N TRP A 171 -4.17 48.98 21.29
CA TRP A 171 -2.78 49.41 21.18
C TRP A 171 -2.65 50.73 20.42
N LEU A 172 -3.34 50.87 19.30
CA LEU A 172 -3.38 52.14 18.51
C LEU A 172 -3.92 53.31 19.34
N THR A 173 -4.89 53.06 20.22
CA THR A 173 -5.44 54.07 21.13
C THR A 173 -4.63 54.26 22.43
N LYS A 174 -3.46 53.62 22.55
CA LYS A 174 -2.58 53.60 23.73
C LYS A 174 -3.27 53.08 24.99
N SER A 175 -4.31 52.25 24.83
CA SER A 175 -5.05 51.66 25.96
C SER A 175 -4.45 50.31 26.41
N THR A 176 -3.44 49.79 25.70
CA THR A 176 -2.68 48.59 26.08
C THR A 176 -1.19 48.78 25.78
N ASN A 177 -0.34 47.90 26.33
CA ASN A 177 1.11 47.96 26.14
C ASN A 177 1.59 47.09 24.95
N ASP A 178 2.80 47.36 24.47
CA ASP A 178 3.43 46.65 23.33
C ASP A 178 3.57 45.16 23.60
N LEU A 179 3.89 44.76 24.83
CA LEU A 179 4.08 43.34 25.19
C LEU A 179 2.80 42.55 25.03
N THR A 180 1.65 43.11 25.42
CA THR A 180 0.35 42.46 25.25
C THR A 180 0.01 42.30 23.78
N PHE A 181 0.22 43.33 22.96
CA PHE A 181 -0.02 43.24 21.51
C PHE A 181 0.90 42.22 20.83
N ILE A 182 2.20 42.21 21.17
CA ILE A 182 3.14 41.22 20.63
C ILE A 182 2.72 39.80 21.02
N ARG A 183 2.31 39.57 22.28
CA ARG A 183 1.84 38.27 22.76
C ARG A 183 0.64 37.78 21.97
N GLU A 184 -0.36 38.62 21.74
CA GLU A 184 -1.53 38.24 20.97
C GLU A 184 -1.19 37.96 19.51
N ARG A 185 -0.26 38.67 18.88
CA ARG A 185 0.24 38.37 17.56
C ARG A 185 0.96 37.02 17.47
N VAL A 186 1.73 36.66 18.49
CA VAL A 186 2.37 35.35 18.56
C VAL A 186 1.31 34.24 18.70
N ASN A 187 0.30 34.45 19.55
CA ASN A 187 -0.81 33.53 19.72
C ASN A 187 -1.59 33.33 18.42
N ASP A 188 -1.79 34.38 17.63
CA ASP A 188 -2.45 34.33 16.32
C ASP A 188 -1.67 33.47 15.32
N VAL A 189 -0.36 33.71 15.20
CA VAL A 189 0.51 32.86 14.35
C VAL A 189 0.51 31.39 14.80
N LEU A 190 0.52 31.14 16.11
CA LEU A 190 0.44 29.78 16.64
C LEU A 190 -0.92 29.13 16.34
N ALA A 191 -2.01 29.90 16.39
CA ALA A 191 -3.34 29.43 16.02
C ALA A 191 -3.43 29.09 14.53
N GLU A 192 -2.85 29.92 13.66
CA GLU A 192 -2.75 29.67 12.22
C GLU A 192 -1.96 28.38 11.94
N VAL A 193 -0.77 28.20 12.53
CA VAL A 193 0.04 26.99 12.37
C VAL A 193 -0.70 25.73 12.85
N ARG A 194 -1.48 25.82 13.94
CA ARG A 194 -2.31 24.69 14.40
C ARG A 194 -3.40 24.35 13.41
N MET A 195 -4.06 25.34 12.82
CA MET A 195 -5.08 25.12 11.80
C MET A 195 -4.47 24.46 10.55
N ASP A 196 -3.32 24.95 10.06
CA ASP A 196 -2.62 24.38 8.91
C ASP A 196 -2.15 22.93 9.19
N SER A 197 -1.66 22.66 10.39
CA SER A 197 -1.29 21.31 10.82
C SER A 197 -2.50 20.38 10.86
N ALA A 198 -3.63 20.84 11.36
CA ALA A 198 -4.87 20.07 11.39
C ALA A 198 -5.40 19.80 9.96
N GLN A 199 -5.30 20.76 9.04
CA GLN A 199 -5.65 20.58 7.64
C GLN A 199 -4.79 19.48 6.99
N SER A 200 -3.48 19.54 7.19
CA SER A 200 -2.56 18.49 6.71
C SER A 200 -2.88 17.11 7.31
N GLY A 201 -3.34 17.09 8.57
CA GLY A 201 -3.86 15.90 9.23
C GLY A 201 -5.07 15.29 8.51
N VAL A 202 -6.02 16.13 8.07
CA VAL A 202 -7.18 15.65 7.27
C VAL A 202 -6.75 15.07 5.94
N GLU A 203 -5.85 15.73 5.22
CA GLU A 203 -5.35 15.26 3.92
C GLU A 203 -4.61 13.93 4.07
N SER A 204 -3.79 13.79 5.11
CA SER A 204 -3.10 12.53 5.43
C SER A 204 -4.07 11.40 5.79
N ALA A 205 -5.10 11.70 6.60
CA ALA A 205 -6.12 10.73 6.96
C ALA A 205 -6.97 10.31 5.75
N TYR A 206 -7.25 11.26 4.85
CA TYR A 206 -7.93 10.99 3.57
C TYR A 206 -7.10 10.05 2.69
N ALA A 207 -5.81 10.34 2.48
CA ALA A 207 -4.93 9.49 1.71
C ALA A 207 -4.82 8.07 2.30
N THR A 208 -4.74 7.96 3.63
CA THR A 208 -4.72 6.67 4.34
C THR A 208 -6.02 5.89 4.13
N LEU A 209 -7.16 6.58 4.17
CA LEU A 209 -8.46 5.97 3.92
C LEU A 209 -8.56 5.47 2.47
N MET A 210 -8.18 6.28 1.46
CA MET A 210 -8.20 5.87 0.04
C MET A 210 -7.29 4.67 -0.19
N ALA A 211 -6.09 4.67 0.38
CA ALA A 211 -5.19 3.51 0.34
C ALA A 211 -5.82 2.26 0.97
N SER A 212 -6.55 2.40 2.09
CA SER A 212 -7.25 1.27 2.73
C SER A 212 -8.39 0.71 1.88
N LEU A 213 -8.99 1.52 1.00
CA LEU A 213 -10.01 1.11 0.03
C LEU A 213 -9.44 0.48 -1.25
N GLY A 214 -8.11 0.56 -1.44
CA GLY A 214 -7.44 0.08 -2.65
C GLY A 214 -7.57 1.04 -3.83
N GLU A 215 -7.83 2.32 -3.57
CA GLU A 215 -7.73 3.39 -4.56
C GLU A 215 -6.35 4.04 -4.46
N ASP A 216 -5.71 4.25 -5.62
CA ASP A 216 -4.52 5.10 -5.70
C ASP A 216 -4.98 6.56 -5.48
N ALA A 217 -4.37 7.23 -4.49
CA ALA A 217 -4.68 8.61 -4.11
C ALA A 217 -4.15 9.63 -5.12
#